data_819cad88f8774c5d92e294549149c949
#
_entry.id   819cad88f8774c5d92e294549149c949
#
_cell.length_a   1.000
_cell.length_b   1.000
_cell.length_c   1.000
_cell.angle_alpha   90.00
_cell.angle_beta   90.00
_cell.angle_gamma   90.00
#
_symmetry.space_group_name_H-M   'P 1'
#
loop_
_entity.id
_entity.type
_entity.pdbx_description
1 polymer ?
#
loop_
_entity_poly.entity_id
_entity_poly.type
_entity_poly.pdbx_seq_one_letter_code
_entity_poly.pdbx_strand_id
1 'polypeptide(L)'
;WAISLLIFKGLKLVGIDSEKISDPSSKKIIDNVKNISVIIIALVVVGIPSFFGILSILNIGESEEGFNWALGASYKLIISNGVPILIVLILAYISLRIAGTIMPNLIKLYLNSSKRSDDVAKENEKRVETFAIVIRSVLRIFVVLIALLTILSILGVPVTSLVAGISILGIALGLGSQSLVKDVIQGMLIIAENQLRKGDIVKINGRAGLVEDLNLRRILVRDLDGALHIIPNGSTDIITNLTSQWSRVNIEIYVSYEEDLENTIKILNEIGSKISNDLDVGKFIKETPKVFTITSFTDSGVKLKFVGVTLP
;
A
#
# COMPACT_ATOMS: atom_id res chain seq x y z
N TRP A 1 -40.49 14.37 1.11
CA TRP A 1 -40.05 14.88 2.40
C TRP A 1 -39.45 13.78 3.30
N ALA A 2 -40.16 12.65 3.49
CA ALA A 2 -39.66 11.53 4.31
C ALA A 2 -38.36 10.90 3.77
N ILE A 3 -38.22 10.75 2.44
CA ILE A 3 -37.03 10.18 1.78
C ILE A 3 -35.86 11.15 1.85
N SER A 4 -36.08 12.46 1.71
CA SER A 4 -35.04 13.46 1.90
C SER A 4 -34.53 13.48 3.33
N LEU A 5 -35.39 13.20 4.29
CA LEU A 5 -35.07 13.09 5.73
C LEU A 5 -34.26 11.82 6.02
N LEU A 6 -34.55 10.69 5.33
CA LEU A 6 -33.80 9.45 5.42
C LEU A 6 -32.40 9.57 4.82
N ILE A 7 -32.27 10.24 3.67
CA ILE A 7 -30.96 10.54 3.06
C ILE A 7 -30.16 11.49 3.96
N PHE A 8 -30.79 12.49 4.56
CA PHE A 8 -30.17 13.42 5.50
C PHE A 8 -29.71 12.71 6.80
N LYS A 9 -30.53 11.80 7.34
CA LYS A 9 -30.17 10.95 8.48
C LYS A 9 -29.03 9.99 8.14
N GLY A 10 -29.03 9.39 6.92
CA GLY A 10 -27.96 8.54 6.42
C GLY A 10 -26.63 9.29 6.27
N LEU A 11 -26.64 10.50 5.74
CA LEU A 11 -25.46 11.35 5.63
C LEU A 11 -24.90 11.77 7.00
N LYS A 12 -25.78 12.00 7.98
CA LYS A 12 -25.40 12.34 9.37
C LYS A 12 -24.80 11.12 10.10
N LEU A 13 -25.26 9.90 9.82
CA LEU A 13 -24.70 8.64 10.33
C LEU A 13 -23.29 8.37 9.77
N VAL A 14 -22.97 8.85 8.57
CA VAL A 14 -21.64 8.75 7.93
C VAL A 14 -20.72 9.92 8.35
N GLY A 15 -21.13 10.77 9.31
CA GLY A 15 -20.31 11.86 9.84
C GLY A 15 -20.23 13.11 8.93
N ILE A 16 -21.10 13.20 7.91
CA ILE A 16 -21.18 14.38 7.02
C ILE A 16 -22.28 15.29 7.57
N ASP A 17 -21.88 16.22 8.45
CA ASP A 17 -22.76 17.26 8.95
C ASP A 17 -22.70 18.48 8.02
N SER A 18 -23.77 18.70 7.24
CA SER A 18 -23.83 19.76 6.24
C SER A 18 -23.74 21.18 6.85
N GLU A 19 -23.99 21.33 8.15
CA GLU A 19 -23.86 22.59 8.87
C GLU A 19 -22.41 22.93 9.27
N LYS A 20 -21.52 21.92 9.32
CA LYS A 20 -20.10 22.12 9.67
C LYS A 20 -19.15 22.28 8.47
N ILE A 21 -19.66 22.20 7.25
CA ILE A 21 -18.83 22.31 6.04
C ILE A 21 -18.73 23.78 5.67
N SER A 22 -17.62 24.41 6.03
CA SER A 22 -17.33 25.83 5.73
C SER A 22 -16.82 26.08 4.30
N ASP A 23 -16.59 25.03 3.50
CA ASP A 23 -16.08 25.16 2.13
C ASP A 23 -17.22 25.31 1.12
N PRO A 24 -17.26 26.43 0.34
CA PRO A 24 -18.31 26.71 -0.63
C PRO A 24 -18.45 25.67 -1.74
N SER A 25 -17.33 25.03 -2.14
CA SER A 25 -17.31 23.99 -3.18
C SER A 25 -18.00 22.71 -2.71
N SER A 26 -17.79 22.32 -1.47
CA SER A 26 -18.42 21.14 -0.85
C SER A 26 -19.92 21.33 -0.67
N LYS A 27 -20.38 22.55 -0.32
CA LYS A 27 -21.79 22.90 -0.19
C LYS A 27 -22.51 22.81 -1.54
N LYS A 28 -21.93 23.35 -2.60
CA LYS A 28 -22.47 23.29 -3.98
C LYS A 28 -22.62 21.85 -4.50
N ILE A 29 -21.71 20.94 -4.12
CA ILE A 29 -21.78 19.54 -4.51
C ILE A 29 -22.90 18.81 -3.75
N ILE A 30 -23.10 19.08 -2.48
CA ILE A 30 -24.21 18.51 -1.68
C ILE A 30 -25.56 18.98 -2.24
N ASP A 31 -25.67 20.25 -2.59
CA ASP A 31 -26.90 20.80 -3.20
C ASP A 31 -27.17 20.19 -4.58
N ASN A 32 -26.15 19.99 -5.42
CA ASN A 32 -26.30 19.31 -6.70
C ASN A 32 -26.75 17.85 -6.54
N VAL A 33 -26.19 17.12 -5.59
CA VAL A 33 -26.62 15.72 -5.29
C VAL A 33 -28.05 15.68 -4.80
N LYS A 34 -28.44 16.62 -3.93
CA LYS A 34 -29.81 16.76 -3.46
C LYS A 34 -30.77 17.02 -4.60
N ASN A 35 -30.41 17.95 -5.50
CA ASN A 35 -31.24 18.28 -6.66
C ASN A 35 -31.36 17.12 -7.64
N ILE A 36 -30.27 16.41 -7.96
CA ILE A 36 -30.27 15.24 -8.83
C ILE A 36 -31.11 14.11 -8.23
N SER A 37 -30.97 13.83 -6.92
CA SER A 37 -31.78 12.80 -6.26
C SER A 37 -33.26 13.15 -6.24
N VAL A 38 -33.61 14.41 -6.03
CA VAL A 38 -35.01 14.89 -6.09
C VAL A 38 -35.57 14.75 -7.51
N ILE A 39 -34.79 15.10 -8.54
CA ILE A 39 -35.20 14.95 -9.96
C ILE A 39 -35.41 13.48 -10.31
N ILE A 40 -34.50 12.58 -9.92
CA ILE A 40 -34.65 11.13 -10.17
C ILE A 40 -35.89 10.57 -9.45
N ILE A 41 -36.09 10.95 -8.18
CA ILE A 41 -37.26 10.52 -7.40
C ILE A 41 -38.55 11.08 -8.04
N ALA A 42 -38.57 12.35 -8.44
CA ALA A 42 -39.71 12.94 -9.12
C ALA A 42 -40.02 12.25 -10.46
N LEU A 43 -38.99 11.87 -11.22
CA LEU A 43 -39.13 11.18 -12.51
C LEU A 43 -39.67 9.75 -12.32
N VAL A 44 -39.24 9.05 -11.27
CA VAL A 44 -39.68 7.69 -10.97
C VAL A 44 -41.06 7.68 -10.31
N VAL A 45 -41.33 8.57 -9.35
CA VAL A 45 -42.56 8.57 -8.55
C VAL A 45 -43.71 9.27 -9.23
N VAL A 46 -43.42 10.33 -10.01
CA VAL A 46 -44.45 11.16 -10.67
C VAL A 46 -44.46 10.95 -12.18
N GLY A 47 -43.29 10.89 -12.82
CA GLY A 47 -43.16 10.85 -14.27
C GLY A 47 -43.71 9.54 -14.87
N ILE A 48 -43.38 8.41 -14.29
CA ILE A 48 -43.82 7.09 -14.81
C ILE A 48 -45.33 6.88 -14.60
N PRO A 49 -45.92 7.10 -13.40
CA PRO A 49 -47.38 6.99 -13.24
C PRO A 49 -48.15 7.99 -14.06
N SER A 50 -47.62 9.22 -14.24
CA SER A 50 -48.24 10.25 -15.09
C SER A 50 -48.23 9.89 -16.55
N PHE A 51 -47.15 9.27 -17.06
CA PHE A 51 -47.08 8.77 -18.44
C PHE A 51 -48.12 7.67 -18.69
N PHE A 52 -48.25 6.73 -17.76
CA PHE A 52 -49.29 5.71 -17.86
C PHE A 52 -50.70 6.25 -17.65
N GLY A 53 -50.88 7.26 -16.81
CA GLY A 53 -52.14 8.00 -16.66
C GLY A 53 -52.55 8.72 -17.97
N ILE A 54 -51.61 9.32 -18.69
CA ILE A 54 -51.85 9.96 -19.98
C ILE A 54 -52.20 8.90 -21.05
N LEU A 55 -51.53 7.75 -21.07
CA LEU A 55 -51.83 6.65 -21.95
C LEU A 55 -53.24 6.09 -21.72
N SER A 56 -53.72 6.02 -20.49
CA SER A 56 -55.10 5.61 -20.15
C SER A 56 -56.15 6.63 -20.64
N ILE A 57 -55.86 7.95 -20.51
CA ILE A 57 -56.74 9.02 -20.98
C ILE A 57 -56.82 9.04 -22.50
N LEU A 58 -55.77 8.62 -23.21
CA LEU A 58 -55.74 8.50 -24.66
C LEU A 58 -56.45 7.24 -25.20
N ASN A 59 -57.14 6.48 -24.33
CA ASN A 59 -57.92 5.27 -24.68
C ASN A 59 -57.13 4.17 -25.40
N ILE A 60 -55.84 4.10 -25.16
CA ILE A 60 -54.96 3.06 -25.67
C ILE A 60 -54.98 1.88 -24.68
N GLY A 61 -56.16 1.26 -24.50
CA GLY A 61 -56.37 0.09 -23.63
C GLY A 61 -57.76 0.09 -22.99
N GLU A 62 -58.77 -0.40 -23.70
CA GLU A 62 -60.18 -0.35 -23.33
C GLU A 62 -60.64 -1.33 -22.23
N SER A 63 -59.74 -1.95 -21.44
CA SER A 63 -60.16 -2.84 -20.33
C SER A 63 -59.46 -2.51 -19.03
N GLU A 64 -60.23 -2.46 -17.91
CA GLU A 64 -59.69 -2.33 -16.54
C GLU A 64 -58.62 -3.39 -16.24
N GLU A 65 -58.76 -4.59 -16.81
CA GLU A 65 -57.76 -5.66 -16.70
C GLU A 65 -56.44 -5.32 -17.40
N GLY A 66 -56.49 -4.67 -18.59
CA GLY A 66 -55.31 -4.20 -19.32
C GLY A 66 -54.53 -3.10 -18.55
N PHE A 67 -55.25 -2.18 -17.90
CA PHE A 67 -54.66 -1.14 -17.11
C PHE A 67 -53.99 -1.67 -15.84
N ASN A 68 -54.68 -2.56 -15.11
CA ASN A 68 -54.12 -3.21 -13.91
C ASN A 68 -52.94 -4.13 -14.27
N TRP A 69 -52.95 -4.81 -15.42
CA TRP A 69 -51.82 -5.58 -15.93
C TRP A 69 -50.62 -4.67 -16.26
N ALA A 70 -50.86 -3.55 -16.96
CA ALA A 70 -49.79 -2.60 -17.32
C ALA A 70 -49.15 -1.93 -16.09
N LEU A 71 -49.95 -1.56 -15.10
CA LEU A 71 -49.44 -1.07 -13.81
C LEU A 71 -48.64 -2.13 -13.05
N GLY A 72 -49.16 -3.37 -13.02
CA GLY A 72 -48.47 -4.49 -12.36
C GLY A 72 -47.15 -4.85 -13.06
N ALA A 73 -47.12 -4.84 -14.41
CA ALA A 73 -45.93 -5.08 -15.18
C ALA A 73 -44.88 -3.96 -15.01
N SER A 74 -45.33 -2.69 -15.01
CA SER A 74 -44.47 -1.53 -14.79
C SER A 74 -43.87 -1.51 -13.38
N TYR A 75 -44.70 -1.79 -12.39
CA TYR A 75 -44.29 -1.88 -10.99
C TYR A 75 -43.22 -3.00 -10.78
N LYS A 76 -43.49 -4.15 -11.41
CA LYS A 76 -42.57 -5.28 -11.39
C LYS A 76 -41.23 -4.95 -12.08
N LEU A 77 -41.24 -4.28 -13.24
CA LEU A 77 -40.03 -3.84 -13.93
C LEU A 77 -39.23 -2.82 -13.13
N ILE A 78 -39.91 -1.86 -12.49
CA ILE A 78 -39.26 -0.84 -11.66
C ILE A 78 -38.60 -1.49 -10.45
N ILE A 79 -39.28 -2.41 -9.77
CA ILE A 79 -38.73 -3.07 -8.60
C ILE A 79 -37.63 -4.07 -8.98
N SER A 80 -37.85 -4.88 -10.02
CA SER A 80 -36.89 -5.93 -10.42
C SER A 80 -35.62 -5.37 -11.04
N ASN A 81 -35.66 -4.29 -11.79
CA ASN A 81 -34.54 -3.76 -12.54
C ASN A 81 -34.16 -2.33 -12.07
N GLY A 82 -35.13 -1.46 -11.83
CA GLY A 82 -34.88 -0.05 -11.52
C GLY A 82 -34.23 0.15 -10.16
N VAL A 83 -34.73 -0.52 -9.12
CA VAL A 83 -34.14 -0.42 -7.75
C VAL A 83 -32.71 -0.95 -7.70
N PRO A 84 -32.40 -2.15 -8.24
CA PRO A 84 -30.99 -2.61 -8.30
C PRO A 84 -30.08 -1.67 -9.09
N ILE A 85 -30.51 -1.15 -10.25
CA ILE A 85 -29.72 -0.19 -11.03
C ILE A 85 -29.44 1.07 -10.22
N LEU A 86 -30.43 1.59 -9.50
CA LEU A 86 -30.28 2.78 -8.67
C LEU A 86 -29.28 2.52 -7.52
N ILE A 87 -29.33 1.35 -6.89
CA ILE A 87 -28.36 0.95 -5.86
C ILE A 87 -26.95 0.90 -6.45
N VAL A 88 -26.76 0.30 -7.63
CA VAL A 88 -25.45 0.24 -8.29
C VAL A 88 -24.91 1.64 -8.58
N LEU A 89 -25.76 2.55 -9.10
CA LEU A 89 -25.35 3.93 -9.37
C LEU A 89 -24.97 4.70 -8.10
N ILE A 90 -25.72 4.50 -7.00
CA ILE A 90 -25.42 5.10 -5.72
C ILE A 90 -24.08 4.57 -5.17
N LEU A 91 -23.87 3.26 -5.21
CA LEU A 91 -22.62 2.64 -4.76
C LEU A 91 -21.43 3.09 -5.60
N ALA A 92 -21.58 3.14 -6.94
CA ALA A 92 -20.57 3.67 -7.83
C ALA A 92 -20.23 5.13 -7.51
N TYR A 93 -21.25 5.97 -7.33
CA TYR A 93 -21.07 7.37 -6.95
C TYR A 93 -20.34 7.53 -5.61
N ILE A 94 -20.78 6.79 -4.59
CA ILE A 94 -20.14 6.80 -3.26
C ILE A 94 -18.68 6.36 -3.37
N SER A 95 -18.39 5.28 -4.10
CA SER A 95 -17.03 4.76 -4.30
C SER A 95 -16.13 5.78 -4.99
N LEU A 96 -16.62 6.44 -6.03
CA LEU A 96 -15.88 7.50 -6.74
C LEU A 96 -15.64 8.73 -5.87
N ARG A 97 -16.60 9.09 -5.02
CA ARG A 97 -16.47 10.20 -4.11
C ARG A 97 -15.48 9.91 -2.98
N ILE A 98 -15.55 8.72 -2.40
CA ILE A 98 -14.61 8.26 -1.38
C ILE A 98 -13.17 8.30 -1.94
N ALA A 99 -12.95 7.73 -3.13
CA ALA A 99 -11.66 7.76 -3.80
C ALA A 99 -11.17 9.19 -4.07
N GLY A 100 -12.09 10.10 -4.43
CA GLY A 100 -11.78 11.51 -4.67
C GLY A 100 -11.43 12.31 -3.42
N THR A 101 -11.95 11.93 -2.24
CA THR A 101 -11.76 12.66 -0.98
C THR A 101 -10.60 12.10 -0.15
N ILE A 102 -10.49 10.76 -0.07
CA ILE A 102 -9.47 10.10 0.74
C ILE A 102 -8.07 10.37 0.18
N MET A 103 -7.90 10.27 -1.14
CA MET A 103 -6.60 10.39 -1.80
C MET A 103 -5.89 11.73 -1.52
N PRO A 104 -6.51 12.90 -1.70
CA PRO A 104 -5.88 14.19 -1.39
C PRO A 104 -5.51 14.33 0.09
N ASN A 105 -6.35 13.79 1.00
CA ASN A 105 -6.11 13.88 2.44
C ASN A 105 -4.93 13.01 2.88
N LEU A 106 -4.80 11.79 2.34
CA LEU A 106 -3.64 10.93 2.58
C LEU A 106 -2.35 11.57 2.07
N ILE A 107 -2.39 12.22 0.90
CA ILE A 107 -1.25 12.95 0.32
C ILE A 107 -0.83 14.08 1.24
N LYS A 108 -1.77 14.93 1.70
CA LYS A 108 -1.49 16.04 2.62
C LYS A 108 -0.90 15.54 3.94
N LEU A 109 -1.41 14.41 4.47
CA LEU A 109 -0.89 13.79 5.69
C LEU A 109 0.57 13.33 5.50
N TYR A 110 0.88 12.71 4.37
CA TYR A 110 2.23 12.25 4.02
C TYR A 110 3.20 13.41 3.85
N LEU A 111 2.80 14.47 3.15
CA LEU A 111 3.63 15.66 2.91
C LEU A 111 3.89 16.43 4.21
N ASN A 112 2.90 16.58 5.09
CA ASN A 112 3.07 17.25 6.38
C ASN A 112 3.98 16.51 7.34
N SER A 113 4.08 15.17 7.22
CA SER A 113 5.00 14.38 8.06
C SER A 113 6.46 14.46 7.59
N SER A 114 6.70 14.85 6.34
CA SER A 114 8.04 14.98 5.76
C SER A 114 8.55 16.43 5.86
N LYS A 115 8.96 16.85 7.06
CA LYS A 115 9.67 18.12 7.29
C LYS A 115 11.06 18.10 6.64
N ARG A 116 11.15 18.31 5.33
CA ARG A 116 12.42 18.51 4.61
C ARG A 116 12.42 19.89 3.92
N SER A 117 13.61 20.43 3.67
CA SER A 117 13.85 21.75 3.07
C SER A 117 12.92 22.09 1.90
N ASP A 118 12.44 23.33 1.84
CA ASP A 118 11.34 23.80 0.99
C ASP A 118 11.39 23.41 -0.49
N ASP A 119 12.56 23.31 -1.13
CA ASP A 119 12.65 23.03 -2.56
C ASP A 119 12.47 21.53 -2.90
N VAL A 120 13.02 20.64 -2.06
CA VAL A 120 12.84 19.17 -2.23
C VAL A 120 11.40 18.77 -1.87
N ALA A 121 10.75 19.49 -0.98
CA ALA A 121 9.36 19.27 -0.62
C ALA A 121 8.41 19.58 -1.80
N LYS A 122 8.61 20.68 -2.52
CA LYS A 122 7.79 21.06 -3.69
C LYS A 122 7.92 20.08 -4.87
N GLU A 123 9.11 19.53 -5.11
CA GLU A 123 9.29 18.54 -6.18
C GLU A 123 8.61 17.21 -5.82
N ASN A 124 8.73 16.77 -4.57
CA ASN A 124 8.05 15.57 -4.09
C ASN A 124 6.53 15.73 -4.09
N GLU A 125 6.01 16.91 -3.78
CA GLU A 125 4.57 17.22 -3.84
C GLU A 125 4.00 17.00 -5.24
N LYS A 126 4.64 17.53 -6.29
CA LYS A 126 4.21 17.34 -7.68
C LYS A 126 4.24 15.87 -8.11
N ARG A 127 5.25 15.11 -7.70
CA ARG A 127 5.35 13.67 -8.01
C ARG A 127 4.23 12.87 -7.36
N VAL A 128 3.95 13.14 -6.08
CA VAL A 128 2.88 12.48 -5.31
C VAL A 128 1.52 12.86 -5.87
N GLU A 129 1.30 14.12 -6.25
CA GLU A 129 0.06 14.57 -6.88
C GLU A 129 -0.19 13.86 -8.22
N THR A 130 0.82 13.78 -9.09
CA THR A 130 0.72 13.07 -10.37
C THR A 130 0.37 11.59 -10.17
N PHE A 131 1.03 10.93 -9.23
CA PHE A 131 0.78 9.54 -8.90
C PHE A 131 -0.65 9.31 -8.39
N ALA A 132 -1.15 10.22 -7.56
CA ALA A 132 -2.52 10.20 -7.06
C ALA A 132 -3.57 10.38 -8.17
N ILE A 133 -3.30 11.25 -9.16
CA ILE A 133 -4.17 11.44 -10.32
C ILE A 133 -4.26 10.14 -11.12
N VAL A 134 -3.14 9.46 -11.36
CA VAL A 134 -3.10 8.18 -12.08
C VAL A 134 -3.91 7.11 -11.34
N ILE A 135 -3.65 6.90 -10.04
CA ILE A 135 -4.37 5.91 -9.23
C ILE A 135 -5.88 6.20 -9.22
N ARG A 136 -6.26 7.47 -9.03
CA ARG A 136 -7.68 7.88 -9.06
C ARG A 136 -8.31 7.57 -10.41
N SER A 137 -7.60 7.80 -11.52
CA SER A 137 -8.09 7.52 -12.86
C SER A 137 -8.29 6.03 -13.09
N VAL A 138 -7.35 5.21 -12.66
CA VAL A 138 -7.47 3.74 -12.73
C VAL A 138 -8.65 3.26 -11.90
N LEU A 139 -8.79 3.69 -10.65
CA LEU A 139 -9.93 3.34 -9.79
C LEU A 139 -11.27 3.77 -10.41
N ARG A 140 -11.32 4.95 -11.03
CA ARG A 140 -12.52 5.43 -11.73
C ARG A 140 -12.90 4.50 -12.86
N ILE A 141 -11.94 4.10 -13.69
CA ILE A 141 -12.19 3.17 -14.81
C ILE A 141 -12.75 1.84 -14.27
N PHE A 142 -12.17 1.29 -13.22
CA PHE A 142 -12.65 0.05 -12.60
C PHE A 142 -14.07 0.16 -12.07
N VAL A 143 -14.38 1.22 -11.31
CA VAL A 143 -15.71 1.43 -10.74
C VAL A 143 -16.76 1.57 -11.85
N VAL A 144 -16.45 2.38 -12.87
CA VAL A 144 -17.38 2.59 -14.01
C VAL A 144 -17.58 1.30 -14.79
N LEU A 145 -16.52 0.52 -15.04
CA LEU A 145 -16.59 -0.75 -15.75
C LEU A 145 -17.46 -1.76 -14.98
N ILE A 146 -17.24 -1.92 -13.68
CA ILE A 146 -18.03 -2.83 -12.84
C ILE A 146 -19.49 -2.39 -12.81
N ALA A 147 -19.76 -1.10 -12.62
CA ALA A 147 -21.13 -0.57 -12.63
C ALA A 147 -21.82 -0.81 -13.96
N LEU A 148 -21.13 -0.58 -15.09
CA LEU A 148 -21.66 -0.83 -16.43
C LEU A 148 -22.01 -2.31 -16.64
N LEU A 149 -21.09 -3.24 -16.32
CA LEU A 149 -21.34 -4.67 -16.46
C LEU A 149 -22.50 -5.14 -15.58
N THR A 150 -22.59 -4.62 -14.36
CA THR A 150 -23.68 -4.97 -13.44
C THR A 150 -25.02 -4.46 -13.98
N ILE A 151 -25.08 -3.22 -14.50
CA ILE A 151 -26.29 -2.68 -15.10
C ILE A 151 -26.72 -3.48 -16.33
N LEU A 152 -25.78 -3.83 -17.23
CA LEU A 152 -26.06 -4.68 -18.39
C LEU A 152 -26.62 -6.04 -17.99
N SER A 153 -26.04 -6.64 -16.92
CA SER A 153 -26.52 -7.91 -16.37
C SER A 153 -27.96 -7.82 -15.84
N ILE A 154 -28.29 -6.73 -15.11
CA ILE A 154 -29.65 -6.47 -14.60
C ILE A 154 -30.64 -6.30 -15.76
N LEU A 155 -30.22 -5.70 -16.87
CA LEU A 155 -31.03 -5.53 -18.09
C LEU A 155 -31.17 -6.83 -18.91
N GLY A 156 -30.60 -7.96 -18.46
CA GLY A 156 -30.69 -9.25 -19.12
C GLY A 156 -29.70 -9.45 -20.27
N VAL A 157 -28.73 -8.54 -20.45
CA VAL A 157 -27.67 -8.71 -21.45
C VAL A 157 -26.69 -9.78 -20.98
N PRO A 158 -26.35 -10.79 -21.80
CA PRO A 158 -25.39 -11.83 -21.42
C PRO A 158 -23.97 -11.25 -21.35
N VAL A 159 -23.53 -10.85 -20.16
CA VAL A 159 -22.22 -10.23 -19.92
C VAL A 159 -21.07 -11.23 -19.76
N THR A 160 -21.38 -12.54 -19.78
CA THR A 160 -20.38 -13.61 -19.54
C THR A 160 -19.18 -13.52 -20.49
N SER A 161 -19.42 -13.29 -21.77
CA SER A 161 -18.34 -13.16 -22.76
C SER A 161 -17.48 -11.91 -22.53
N LEU A 162 -18.09 -10.79 -22.11
CA LEU A 162 -17.38 -9.56 -21.76
C LEU A 162 -16.53 -9.77 -20.52
N VAL A 163 -17.10 -10.39 -19.48
CA VAL A 163 -16.37 -10.72 -18.24
C VAL A 163 -15.22 -11.68 -18.53
N ALA A 164 -15.41 -12.70 -19.38
CA ALA A 164 -14.34 -13.61 -19.79
C ALA A 164 -13.20 -12.87 -20.50
N GLY A 165 -13.49 -11.97 -21.43
CA GLY A 165 -12.47 -11.15 -22.10
C GLY A 165 -11.71 -10.24 -21.15
N ILE A 166 -12.41 -9.55 -20.23
CA ILE A 166 -11.81 -8.69 -19.22
C ILE A 166 -10.96 -9.51 -18.24
N SER A 167 -11.39 -10.73 -17.91
CA SER A 167 -10.64 -11.63 -17.02
C SER A 167 -9.29 -12.02 -17.60
N ILE A 168 -9.21 -12.27 -18.92
CA ILE A 168 -7.94 -12.54 -19.60
C ILE A 168 -6.99 -11.33 -19.49
N LEU A 169 -7.51 -10.11 -19.72
CA LEU A 169 -6.73 -8.88 -19.52
C LEU A 169 -6.30 -8.71 -18.06
N GLY A 170 -7.18 -9.05 -17.12
CA GLY A 170 -6.89 -9.03 -15.69
C GLY A 170 -5.74 -9.98 -15.31
N ILE A 171 -5.74 -11.19 -15.86
CA ILE A 171 -4.64 -12.17 -15.67
C ILE A 171 -3.34 -11.62 -16.25
N ALA A 172 -3.36 -11.07 -17.47
CA ALA A 172 -2.17 -10.49 -18.09
C ALA A 172 -1.58 -9.34 -17.27
N LEU A 173 -2.42 -8.42 -16.77
CA LEU A 173 -2.00 -7.34 -15.88
C LEU A 173 -1.51 -7.86 -14.53
N GLY A 174 -2.15 -8.90 -13.98
CA GLY A 174 -1.74 -9.56 -12.74
C GLY A 174 -0.35 -10.16 -12.85
N LEU A 175 -0.08 -10.92 -13.92
CA LEU A 175 1.24 -11.49 -14.19
C LEU A 175 2.28 -10.38 -14.43
N GLY A 176 1.94 -9.31 -15.15
CA GLY A 176 2.82 -8.16 -15.38
C GLY A 176 3.17 -7.38 -14.10
N SER A 177 2.28 -7.38 -13.08
CA SER A 177 2.49 -6.70 -11.80
C SER A 177 2.98 -7.61 -10.66
N GLN A 178 3.21 -8.89 -10.92
CA GLN A 178 3.58 -9.90 -9.91
C GLN A 178 4.79 -9.49 -9.08
N SER A 179 5.82 -8.91 -9.72
CA SER A 179 7.03 -8.45 -9.02
C SER A 179 6.75 -7.34 -8.03
N LEU A 180 5.86 -6.39 -8.37
CA LEU A 180 5.48 -5.29 -7.48
C LEU A 180 4.74 -5.80 -6.24
N VAL A 181 3.85 -6.79 -6.43
CA VAL A 181 3.12 -7.42 -5.32
C VAL A 181 4.09 -8.18 -4.42
N LYS A 182 5.03 -8.94 -5.01
CA LYS A 182 6.08 -9.65 -4.27
C LYS A 182 6.95 -8.68 -3.46
N ASP A 183 7.36 -7.54 -4.05
CA ASP A 183 8.12 -6.51 -3.36
C ASP A 183 7.41 -6.00 -2.10
N VAL A 184 6.12 -5.67 -2.22
CA VAL A 184 5.33 -5.09 -1.13
C VAL A 184 5.10 -6.12 -0.02
N ILE A 185 4.73 -7.36 -0.37
CA ILE A 185 4.52 -8.43 0.62
C ILE A 185 5.82 -8.73 1.37
N GLN A 186 6.93 -8.90 0.65
CA GLN A 186 8.23 -9.16 1.26
C GLN A 186 8.68 -7.99 2.14
N GLY A 187 8.51 -6.74 1.68
CA GLY A 187 8.84 -5.56 2.46
C GLY A 187 8.00 -5.44 3.74
N MET A 188 6.72 -5.81 3.68
CA MET A 188 5.86 -5.86 4.86
C MET A 188 6.37 -6.89 5.89
N LEU A 189 6.77 -8.08 5.44
CA LEU A 189 7.33 -9.12 6.31
C LEU A 189 8.65 -8.69 6.93
N ILE A 190 9.58 -8.12 6.15
CA ILE A 190 10.87 -7.61 6.63
C ILE A 190 10.66 -6.60 7.76
N ILE A 191 9.70 -5.68 7.60
CA ILE A 191 9.39 -4.65 8.60
C ILE A 191 8.65 -5.26 9.80
N ALA A 192 7.65 -6.10 9.58
CA ALA A 192 6.84 -6.69 10.65
C ALA A 192 7.66 -7.62 11.56
N GLU A 193 8.57 -8.43 10.97
CA GLU A 193 9.45 -9.33 11.68
C GLU A 193 10.72 -8.65 12.18
N ASN A 194 10.91 -7.36 11.83
CA ASN A 194 12.08 -6.57 12.22
C ASN A 194 13.41 -7.24 11.82
N GLN A 195 13.47 -7.80 10.61
CA GLN A 195 14.64 -8.50 10.09
C GLN A 195 15.81 -7.54 9.84
N LEU A 196 15.51 -6.30 9.43
CA LEU A 196 16.45 -5.22 9.14
C LEU A 196 15.99 -3.92 9.75
N ARG A 197 16.96 -3.09 10.12
CA ARG A 197 16.75 -1.70 10.53
C ARG A 197 17.67 -0.75 9.78
N LYS A 198 17.27 0.50 9.68
CA LYS A 198 18.17 1.55 9.23
C LYS A 198 19.36 1.64 10.16
N GLY A 199 20.58 1.62 9.61
CA GLY A 199 21.84 1.60 10.34
C GLY A 199 22.45 0.20 10.50
N ASP A 200 21.74 -0.88 10.16
CA ASP A 200 22.31 -2.22 10.16
C ASP A 200 23.32 -2.39 9.02
N ILE A 201 24.36 -3.18 9.26
CA ILE A 201 25.26 -3.67 8.21
C ILE A 201 24.75 -5.03 7.77
N VAL A 202 24.46 -5.13 6.47
CA VAL A 202 23.83 -6.30 5.88
C VAL A 202 24.54 -6.76 4.62
N LYS A 203 24.33 -8.04 4.29
CA LYS A 203 24.70 -8.59 2.98
C LYS A 203 23.45 -9.16 2.33
N ILE A 204 23.05 -8.61 1.18
CA ILE A 204 21.86 -9.02 0.44
C ILE A 204 22.27 -9.30 -1.00
N ASN A 205 21.96 -10.48 -1.52
CA ASN A 205 22.30 -10.90 -2.89
C ASN A 205 23.78 -10.67 -3.23
N GLY A 206 24.70 -10.92 -2.27
CA GLY A 206 26.14 -10.73 -2.43
C GLY A 206 26.62 -9.28 -2.26
N ARG A 207 25.76 -8.28 -2.14
CA ARG A 207 26.09 -6.87 -1.86
C ARG A 207 26.08 -6.64 -0.36
N ALA A 208 27.22 -6.20 0.19
CA ALA A 208 27.37 -5.86 1.60
C ALA A 208 27.41 -4.35 1.77
N GLY A 209 26.82 -3.83 2.85
CA GLY A 209 26.86 -2.41 3.17
C GLY A 209 25.90 -2.00 4.29
N LEU A 210 25.85 -0.69 4.52
CA LEU A 210 25.00 -0.05 5.52
C LEU A 210 23.59 0.17 4.95
N VAL A 211 22.56 -0.22 5.70
CA VAL A 211 21.16 0.09 5.37
C VAL A 211 20.90 1.58 5.62
N GLU A 212 20.79 2.37 4.56
CA GLU A 212 20.46 3.80 4.65
C GLU A 212 18.98 4.06 4.81
N ASP A 213 18.16 3.27 4.11
CA ASP A 213 16.71 3.39 4.14
C ASP A 213 16.05 2.06 3.76
N LEU A 214 14.85 1.83 4.27
CA LEU A 214 14.02 0.71 3.87
C LEU A 214 12.56 1.14 3.81
N ASN A 215 11.85 0.62 2.83
CA ASN A 215 10.42 0.83 2.70
C ASN A 215 9.75 -0.45 2.19
N LEU A 216 8.41 -0.42 1.97
CA LEU A 216 7.63 -1.58 1.53
C LEU A 216 8.08 -2.18 0.20
N ARG A 217 8.81 -1.43 -0.64
CA ARG A 217 9.20 -1.89 -1.97
C ARG A 217 10.68 -2.19 -2.12
N ARG A 218 11.56 -1.45 -1.43
CA ARG A 218 13.01 -1.51 -1.64
C ARG A 218 13.79 -1.28 -0.34
N ILE A 219 15.01 -1.80 -0.33
CA ILE A 219 16.06 -1.51 0.64
C ILE A 219 17.16 -0.72 -0.06
N LEU A 220 17.68 0.31 0.59
CA LEU A 220 18.85 1.08 0.13
C LEU A 220 20.04 0.65 0.97
N VAL A 221 21.06 0.11 0.32
CA VAL A 221 22.30 -0.36 0.95
C VAL A 221 23.47 0.40 0.35
N ARG A 222 24.27 1.09 1.18
CA ARG A 222 25.50 1.77 0.75
C ARG A 222 26.71 0.92 1.11
N ASP A 223 27.52 0.62 0.12
CA ASP A 223 28.77 -0.13 0.33
C ASP A 223 29.92 0.79 0.82
N LEU A 224 31.06 0.18 1.09
CA LEU A 224 32.25 0.90 1.54
C LEU A 224 32.88 1.80 0.45
N ASP A 225 32.61 1.53 -0.80
CA ASP A 225 33.07 2.32 -1.95
C ASP A 225 32.16 3.54 -2.20
N GLY A 226 31.07 3.66 -1.40
CA GLY A 226 30.10 4.75 -1.50
C GLY A 226 28.99 4.50 -2.53
N ALA A 227 28.96 3.34 -3.22
CA ALA A 227 27.90 3.03 -4.16
C ALA A 227 26.60 2.70 -3.43
N LEU A 228 25.49 3.25 -3.93
CA LEU A 228 24.17 3.01 -3.40
C LEU A 228 23.44 1.91 -4.17
N HIS A 229 23.25 0.77 -3.54
CA HIS A 229 22.50 -0.36 -4.09
C HIS A 229 21.02 -0.22 -3.76
N ILE A 230 20.18 -0.22 -4.80
CA ILE A 230 18.71 -0.18 -4.68
C ILE A 230 18.22 -1.61 -4.93
N ILE A 231 17.81 -2.28 -3.85
CA ILE A 231 17.44 -3.70 -3.88
C ILE A 231 15.92 -3.81 -3.71
N PRO A 232 15.17 -4.29 -4.73
CA PRO A 232 13.75 -4.59 -4.57
C PRO A 232 13.54 -5.69 -3.53
N ASN A 233 12.58 -5.51 -2.63
CA ASN A 233 12.36 -6.47 -1.53
C ASN A 233 12.03 -7.87 -2.05
N GLY A 234 11.22 -7.98 -3.10
CA GLY A 234 10.83 -9.25 -3.69
C GLY A 234 11.95 -10.02 -4.39
N SER A 235 13.12 -9.37 -4.60
CA SER A 235 14.31 -10.02 -5.16
C SER A 235 15.31 -10.47 -4.09
N THR A 236 15.00 -10.27 -2.80
CA THR A 236 15.87 -10.68 -1.70
C THR A 236 15.60 -12.14 -1.34
N ASP A 237 16.54 -13.02 -1.64
CA ASP A 237 16.43 -14.44 -1.30
C ASP A 237 17.01 -14.72 0.09
N ILE A 238 18.22 -14.21 0.36
CA ILE A 238 18.90 -14.36 1.64
C ILE A 238 19.33 -12.99 2.14
N ILE A 239 18.93 -12.69 3.37
CA ILE A 239 19.35 -11.49 4.10
C ILE A 239 20.29 -11.96 5.21
N THR A 240 21.55 -11.52 5.15
CA THR A 240 22.51 -11.70 6.25
C THR A 240 22.63 -10.38 6.99
N ASN A 241 22.15 -10.28 8.21
CA ASN A 241 22.32 -9.11 9.07
C ASN A 241 23.56 -9.34 9.95
N LEU A 242 24.57 -8.50 9.79
CA LEU A 242 25.86 -8.63 10.49
C LEU A 242 25.91 -7.90 11.82
N THR A 243 24.90 -7.06 12.10
CA THR A 243 24.83 -6.21 13.30
C THR A 243 23.56 -6.41 14.11
N SER A 244 22.72 -7.39 13.77
CA SER A 244 21.50 -7.69 14.54
C SER A 244 21.85 -8.10 15.98
N GLN A 245 21.47 -7.25 16.96
CA GLN A 245 21.65 -7.42 18.40
C GLN A 245 23.12 -7.42 18.88
N TRP A 246 24.04 -7.90 18.10
CA TRP A 246 25.48 -7.91 18.38
C TRP A 246 26.25 -8.11 17.08
N SER A 247 27.52 -7.71 17.10
CA SER A 247 28.46 -7.93 15.98
C SER A 247 29.66 -8.73 16.47
N ARG A 248 30.25 -9.50 15.59
CA ARG A 248 31.45 -10.27 15.91
C ARG A 248 32.65 -9.73 15.17
N VAL A 249 33.66 -9.33 15.94
CA VAL A 249 35.01 -9.10 15.41
C VAL A 249 35.65 -10.47 15.16
N ASN A 250 36.10 -10.71 13.95
CA ASN A 250 36.71 -11.97 13.53
C ASN A 250 37.93 -11.64 12.67
N ILE A 251 39.10 -11.64 13.30
CA ILE A 251 40.38 -11.27 12.68
C ILE A 251 41.25 -12.51 12.59
N GLU A 252 41.92 -12.70 11.46
CA GLU A 252 42.94 -13.72 11.28
C GLU A 252 44.32 -13.06 11.44
N ILE A 253 45.12 -13.58 12.38
CA ILE A 253 46.45 -13.09 12.71
C ILE A 253 47.44 -14.16 12.30
N TYR A 254 48.47 -13.78 11.54
CA TYR A 254 49.53 -14.67 11.08
C TYR A 254 50.72 -14.55 12.05
N VAL A 255 51.22 -15.69 12.53
CA VAL A 255 52.33 -15.80 13.43
C VAL A 255 53.38 -16.70 12.78
N SER A 256 54.64 -16.21 12.74
CA SER A 256 55.74 -17.00 12.17
C SER A 256 55.99 -18.29 12.98
N TYR A 257 56.50 -19.33 12.34
CA TYR A 257 56.93 -20.54 13.00
C TYR A 257 58.13 -20.34 13.93
N GLU A 258 58.86 -19.21 13.77
CA GLU A 258 60.00 -18.85 14.64
C GLU A 258 59.54 -18.29 15.98
N GLU A 259 58.29 -17.88 16.12
CA GLU A 259 57.76 -17.26 17.33
C GLU A 259 57.17 -18.31 18.27
N ASP A 260 57.31 -18.02 19.58
CA ASP A 260 56.63 -18.82 20.62
C ASP A 260 55.12 -18.62 20.58
N LEU A 261 54.42 -19.64 20.10
CA LEU A 261 52.96 -19.58 19.87
C LEU A 261 52.21 -19.41 21.19
N GLU A 262 52.61 -20.04 22.30
CA GLU A 262 51.95 -19.91 23.59
C GLU A 262 52.09 -18.51 24.15
N ASN A 263 53.29 -17.94 24.07
CA ASN A 263 53.53 -16.56 24.47
C ASN A 263 52.78 -15.57 23.62
N THR A 264 52.70 -15.78 22.29
CA THR A 264 51.94 -14.93 21.39
C THR A 264 50.45 -14.97 21.68
N ILE A 265 49.87 -16.14 21.95
CA ILE A 265 48.46 -16.26 22.36
C ILE A 265 48.21 -15.54 23.67
N LYS A 266 49.12 -15.61 24.64
CA LYS A 266 49.00 -14.88 25.92
C LYS A 266 49.02 -13.40 25.71
N ILE A 267 49.96 -12.88 24.92
CA ILE A 267 50.04 -11.44 24.58
C ILE A 267 48.76 -10.97 23.86
N LEU A 268 48.25 -11.70 22.90
CA LEU A 268 47.03 -11.35 22.20
C LEU A 268 45.81 -11.30 23.15
N ASN A 269 45.71 -12.23 24.08
CA ASN A 269 44.63 -12.26 25.07
C ASN A 269 44.78 -11.09 26.08
N GLU A 270 45.98 -10.72 26.44
CA GLU A 270 46.24 -9.53 27.27
C GLU A 270 45.84 -8.24 26.55
N ILE A 271 46.15 -8.13 25.25
CA ILE A 271 45.72 -6.99 24.41
C ILE A 271 44.21 -6.92 24.36
N GLY A 272 43.52 -8.06 24.14
CA GLY A 272 42.08 -8.13 24.15
C GLY A 272 41.47 -7.65 25.46
N SER A 273 42.06 -8.03 26.58
CA SER A 273 41.67 -7.59 27.93
C SER A 273 41.88 -6.08 28.11
N LYS A 274 43.03 -5.54 27.65
CA LYS A 274 43.32 -4.10 27.72
C LYS A 274 42.28 -3.30 26.90
N ILE A 275 41.94 -3.74 25.69
CA ILE A 275 40.93 -3.09 24.83
C ILE A 275 39.54 -3.13 25.52
N SER A 276 39.19 -4.23 26.18
CA SER A 276 37.91 -4.33 26.91
C SER A 276 37.79 -3.41 28.10
N ASN A 277 38.94 -3.06 28.73
CA ASN A 277 39.00 -2.16 29.87
C ASN A 277 39.25 -0.69 29.46
N ASP A 278 39.36 -0.41 28.17
CA ASP A 278 39.54 0.95 27.67
C ASP A 278 38.28 1.79 27.90
N LEU A 279 38.43 3.04 28.31
CA LEU A 279 37.32 3.93 28.66
C LEU A 279 36.45 4.31 27.46
N ASP A 280 37.04 4.37 26.27
CA ASP A 280 36.31 4.80 25.05
C ASP A 280 35.73 3.64 24.27
N VAL A 281 36.50 2.56 24.09
CA VAL A 281 36.15 1.41 23.23
C VAL A 281 35.48 0.30 24.05
N GLY A 282 35.88 0.09 25.30
CA GLY A 282 35.43 -1.03 26.15
C GLY A 282 33.89 -1.05 26.34
N LYS A 283 33.25 0.12 26.37
CA LYS A 283 31.78 0.23 26.48
C LYS A 283 30.99 -0.43 25.33
N PHE A 284 31.66 -0.63 24.19
CA PHE A 284 31.05 -1.31 23.02
C PHE A 284 31.38 -2.79 22.98
N ILE A 285 32.28 -3.29 23.86
CA ILE A 285 32.66 -4.70 23.87
C ILE A 285 31.73 -5.48 24.79
N LYS A 286 31.07 -6.47 24.25
CA LYS A 286 30.15 -7.37 24.97
C LYS A 286 30.88 -8.60 25.50
N GLU A 287 31.81 -9.16 24.72
CA GLU A 287 32.70 -10.24 25.13
C GLU A 287 34.14 -9.86 24.76
N THR A 288 35.02 -9.99 25.73
CA THR A 288 36.46 -9.68 25.57
C THR A 288 37.05 -10.44 24.38
N PRO A 289 37.69 -9.73 23.44
CA PRO A 289 38.37 -10.37 22.32
C PRO A 289 39.50 -11.29 22.81
N LYS A 290 39.55 -12.50 22.26
CA LYS A 290 40.58 -13.50 22.60
C LYS A 290 40.88 -14.41 21.43
N VAL A 291 42.02 -15.08 21.48
CA VAL A 291 42.34 -16.14 20.53
C VAL A 291 41.35 -17.30 20.72
N PHE A 292 40.63 -17.65 19.69
CA PHE A 292 39.60 -18.68 19.69
C PHE A 292 40.18 -20.07 19.31
N THR A 293 40.95 -20.09 18.20
CA THR A 293 41.54 -21.32 17.69
C THR A 293 42.68 -21.06 16.71
N ILE A 294 43.47 -22.07 16.44
CA ILE A 294 44.35 -22.15 15.29
C ILE A 294 43.48 -22.57 14.09
N THR A 295 43.48 -21.75 13.03
CA THR A 295 42.63 -21.99 11.85
C THR A 295 43.33 -22.90 10.86
N SER A 296 44.60 -22.63 10.57
CA SER A 296 45.42 -23.40 9.63
C SER A 296 46.92 -23.16 9.83
N PHE A 297 47.69 -24.11 9.37
CA PHE A 297 49.13 -23.97 9.16
C PHE A 297 49.34 -23.59 7.70
N THR A 298 50.14 -22.59 7.46
CA THR A 298 50.49 -22.06 6.11
C THR A 298 51.97 -22.26 5.84
N ASP A 299 52.41 -22.02 4.63
CA ASP A 299 53.83 -22.19 4.26
C ASP A 299 54.77 -21.27 5.06
N SER A 300 54.23 -20.12 5.58
CA SER A 300 55.00 -19.09 6.26
C SER A 300 54.69 -18.93 7.72
N GLY A 301 53.73 -19.67 8.30
CA GLY A 301 53.36 -19.52 9.69
C GLY A 301 52.02 -20.13 10.07
N VAL A 302 51.60 -19.85 11.30
CA VAL A 302 50.35 -20.32 11.88
C VAL A 302 49.32 -19.22 11.84
N LYS A 303 48.11 -19.52 11.41
CA LYS A 303 46.99 -18.62 11.35
C LYS A 303 46.13 -18.77 12.61
N LEU A 304 46.07 -17.72 13.43
CA LEU A 304 45.26 -17.63 14.64
C LEU A 304 43.96 -16.90 14.35
N LYS A 305 42.88 -17.39 14.89
CA LYS A 305 41.58 -16.71 14.85
C LYS A 305 41.33 -15.98 16.15
N PHE A 306 41.32 -14.63 16.06
CA PHE A 306 41.05 -13.74 17.18
C PHE A 306 39.61 -13.23 17.09
N VAL A 307 38.81 -13.47 18.12
CA VAL A 307 37.35 -13.25 18.08
C VAL A 307 36.88 -12.48 19.30
N GLY A 308 36.04 -11.52 19.10
CA GLY A 308 35.33 -10.78 20.13
C GLY A 308 33.88 -10.48 19.74
N VAL A 309 33.05 -10.14 20.72
CA VAL A 309 31.66 -9.72 20.49
C VAL A 309 31.51 -8.29 20.91
N THR A 310 30.90 -7.48 20.02
CA THR A 310 30.67 -6.07 20.27
C THR A 310 29.16 -5.74 20.17
N LEU A 311 28.78 -4.60 20.69
CA LEU A 311 27.52 -3.97 20.36
C LEU A 311 27.49 -3.60 18.85
N PRO A 312 26.30 -3.51 18.25
CA PRO A 312 26.16 -3.10 16.86
C PRO A 312 26.76 -1.76 16.55
#